data_63f7f3f2de0e5e3127305b884679ccc6
#
_entry.id   63f7f3f2de0e5e3127305b884679ccc6
#
_cell.length_a   1.000
_cell.length_b   1.000
_cell.length_c   1.000
_cell.angle_alpha   90.00
_cell.angle_beta   90.00
_cell.angle_gamma   90.00
#
_symmetry.space_group_name_H-M   'P 1'
#
loop_
_entity.id
_entity.type
_entity.pdbx_description
1 polymer ?
#
loop_
_entity_poly.entity_id
_entity_poly.type
_entity_poly.pdbx_seq_one_letter_code
_entity_poly.pdbx_strand_id
1 'polypeptide(L)'
;MPAVHRGIPIRKPTMTVKWMWQNVCVTKQQPAVTSARIMAAFLLTAGVMHFANPTFFDNIVPPWLPPSERFWTYISGIGEICIGLGLLTSATRRRAAFAAFGIFVAVYPANLYMAWDWRDHALSDQLVAYGRLPLQFGMFWWALSIARANALPVAGDVLGFQERE
;
A
#
# COMPACT_ATOMS: atom_id res chain seq x y z
N MET A 1 -34.05 -5.03 -61.61
CA MET A 1 -32.97 -4.14 -61.19
C MET A 1 -32.57 -4.51 -59.77
N PRO A 2 -31.36 -5.03 -59.51
CA PRO A 2 -30.93 -5.38 -58.15
C PRO A 2 -30.41 -4.14 -57.41
N ALA A 3 -30.90 -3.93 -56.19
CA ALA A 3 -30.47 -2.86 -55.30
C ALA A 3 -29.01 -3.10 -54.80
N VAL A 4 -28.16 -2.17 -55.13
CA VAL A 4 -26.76 -2.15 -54.64
C VAL A 4 -26.76 -1.70 -53.20
N HIS A 5 -26.58 -2.63 -52.25
CA HIS A 5 -26.26 -2.31 -50.86
C HIS A 5 -24.83 -1.66 -50.81
N ARG A 6 -24.79 -0.34 -50.77
CA ARG A 6 -23.54 0.37 -50.41
C ARG A 6 -23.25 0.16 -48.93
N GLY A 7 -22.31 -0.74 -48.64
CA GLY A 7 -21.79 -0.93 -47.30
C GLY A 7 -21.19 0.38 -46.79
N ILE A 8 -21.63 0.85 -45.62
CA ILE A 8 -21.08 2.00 -44.95
C ILE A 8 -19.64 1.65 -44.52
N PRO A 9 -18.60 2.38 -44.95
CA PRO A 9 -17.26 2.08 -44.55
C PRO A 9 -17.11 2.26 -43.04
N ILE A 10 -16.85 1.18 -42.30
CA ILE A 10 -16.52 1.22 -40.88
C ILE A 10 -15.20 1.98 -40.74
N ARG A 11 -15.26 3.23 -40.31
CA ARG A 11 -14.07 4.05 -40.03
C ARG A 11 -13.32 3.38 -38.88
N LYS A 12 -12.14 2.83 -39.17
CA LYS A 12 -11.22 2.38 -38.14
C LYS A 12 -10.96 3.55 -37.16
N PRO A 13 -10.97 3.32 -35.83
CA PRO A 13 -10.75 4.38 -34.87
C PRO A 13 -9.45 5.11 -35.19
N THR A 14 -9.57 6.41 -35.40
CA THR A 14 -8.43 7.26 -35.76
C THR A 14 -7.39 7.22 -34.61
N MET A 15 -6.11 7.38 -34.97
CA MET A 15 -4.96 7.40 -34.05
C MET A 15 -5.19 8.24 -32.78
N THR A 16 -6.04 9.24 -32.86
CA THR A 16 -6.46 10.16 -31.79
C THR A 16 -7.17 9.48 -30.62
N VAL A 17 -8.05 8.51 -30.89
CA VAL A 17 -8.81 7.80 -29.83
C VAL A 17 -7.88 6.86 -29.05
N LYS A 18 -7.01 6.14 -29.76
CA LYS A 18 -6.04 5.24 -29.14
C LYS A 18 -5.04 6.01 -28.26
N TRP A 19 -4.57 7.15 -28.73
CA TRP A 19 -3.69 8.05 -27.99
C TRP A 19 -4.36 8.63 -26.74
N MET A 20 -5.63 9.03 -26.84
CA MET A 20 -6.41 9.55 -25.72
C MET A 20 -6.59 8.53 -24.60
N TRP A 21 -6.91 7.27 -24.94
CA TRP A 21 -7.02 6.18 -23.94
C TRP A 21 -5.69 5.84 -23.28
N GLN A 22 -4.60 5.81 -24.04
CA GLN A 22 -3.26 5.58 -23.49
C GLN A 22 -2.87 6.66 -22.49
N ASN A 23 -3.12 7.93 -22.79
CA ASN A 23 -2.78 9.03 -21.88
C ASN A 23 -3.69 9.07 -20.65
N VAL A 24 -4.97 8.76 -20.75
CA VAL A 24 -5.89 8.68 -19.60
C VAL A 24 -5.48 7.55 -18.65
N CYS A 25 -5.06 6.40 -19.15
CA CYS A 25 -4.57 5.31 -18.31
C CYS A 25 -3.24 5.65 -17.64
N VAL A 26 -2.30 6.27 -18.35
CA VAL A 26 -1.00 6.68 -17.81
C VAL A 26 -1.15 7.74 -16.72
N THR A 27 -2.02 8.74 -16.91
CA THR A 27 -2.22 9.80 -15.90
C THR A 27 -2.87 9.31 -14.61
N LYS A 28 -3.75 8.31 -14.66
CA LYS A 28 -4.35 7.70 -13.45
C LYS A 28 -3.37 6.84 -12.66
N GLN A 29 -2.35 6.28 -13.29
CA GLN A 29 -1.39 5.39 -12.64
C GLN A 29 -0.25 6.13 -11.93
N GLN A 30 0.09 7.33 -12.35
CA GLN A 30 1.18 8.14 -11.79
C GLN A 30 1.04 8.41 -10.27
N PRO A 31 -0.11 8.89 -9.75
CA PRO A 31 -0.26 9.17 -8.32
C PRO A 31 -0.19 7.89 -7.47
N ALA A 32 -0.67 6.76 -7.98
CA ALA A 32 -0.60 5.49 -7.26
C ALA A 32 0.83 4.96 -7.12
N VAL A 33 1.67 5.15 -8.12
CA VAL A 33 3.09 4.78 -8.09
C VAL A 33 3.86 5.67 -7.12
N THR A 34 3.61 6.97 -7.14
CA THR A 34 4.23 7.93 -6.22
C THR A 34 3.85 7.61 -4.77
N SER A 35 2.56 7.38 -4.51
CA SER A 35 2.05 6.99 -3.19
C SER A 35 2.72 5.71 -2.67
N ALA A 36 2.87 4.69 -3.52
CA ALA A 36 3.56 3.45 -3.16
C ALA A 36 5.04 3.67 -2.87
N ARG A 37 5.73 4.55 -3.61
CA ARG A 37 7.13 4.88 -3.36
C ARG A 37 7.33 5.62 -2.03
N ILE A 38 6.42 6.53 -1.67
CA ILE A 38 6.46 7.24 -0.39
C ILE A 38 6.26 6.24 0.75
N MET A 39 5.27 5.35 0.65
CA MET A 39 5.07 4.29 1.66
C MET A 39 6.28 3.35 1.73
N ALA A 40 6.90 2.99 0.60
CA ALA A 40 8.11 2.19 0.58
C ALA A 40 9.25 2.88 1.33
N ALA A 41 9.51 4.16 1.06
CA ALA A 41 10.54 4.93 1.76
C ALA A 41 10.26 4.99 3.27
N PHE A 42 9.00 5.21 3.67
CA PHE A 42 8.60 5.21 5.07
C PHE A 42 8.88 3.85 5.73
N LEU A 43 8.44 2.73 5.15
CA LEU A 43 8.64 1.39 5.70
C LEU A 43 10.12 0.98 5.71
N LEU A 44 10.89 1.31 4.67
CA LEU A 44 12.33 1.05 4.64
C LEU A 44 13.05 1.80 5.74
N THR A 45 12.74 3.07 5.95
CA THR A 45 13.32 3.87 7.03
C THR A 45 12.94 3.30 8.40
N ALA A 46 11.66 3.03 8.63
CA ALA A 46 11.19 2.44 9.88
C ALA A 46 11.84 1.08 10.14
N GLY A 47 11.87 0.21 9.14
CA GLY A 47 12.51 -1.11 9.25
C GLY A 47 13.99 -1.04 9.59
N VAL A 48 14.75 -0.12 8.97
CA VAL A 48 16.16 0.11 9.32
C VAL A 48 16.30 0.63 10.76
N MET A 49 15.41 1.51 11.19
CA MET A 49 15.44 2.05 12.56
C MET A 49 15.22 0.99 13.64
N HIS A 50 14.49 -0.11 13.33
CA HIS A 50 14.37 -1.25 14.25
C HIS A 50 15.71 -1.92 14.57
N PHE A 51 16.68 -1.83 13.66
CA PHE A 51 18.05 -2.33 13.89
C PHE A 51 18.98 -1.28 14.42
N ALA A 52 18.81 -0.01 14.02
CA ALA A 52 19.69 1.09 14.45
C ALA A 52 19.41 1.53 15.90
N ASN A 53 18.15 1.51 16.32
CA ASN A 53 17.74 1.85 17.69
C ASN A 53 16.69 0.87 18.23
N PRO A 54 17.05 -0.38 18.43
CA PRO A 54 16.09 -1.42 18.81
C PRO A 54 15.44 -1.18 20.18
N THR A 55 16.13 -0.59 21.11
CA THR A 55 15.64 -0.32 22.47
C THR A 55 14.37 0.55 22.45
N PHE A 56 14.30 1.52 21.54
CA PHE A 56 13.10 2.35 21.39
C PHE A 56 11.88 1.51 21.02
N PHE A 57 12.04 0.52 20.15
CA PHE A 57 10.95 -0.34 19.70
C PHE A 57 10.63 -1.46 20.70
N ASP A 58 11.63 -1.97 21.43
CA ASP A 58 11.42 -2.95 22.50
C ASP A 58 10.47 -2.42 23.56
N ASN A 59 10.60 -1.16 23.93
CA ASN A 59 9.75 -0.49 24.93
C ASN A 59 8.27 -0.36 24.52
N ILE A 60 7.96 -0.61 23.26
CA ILE A 60 6.57 -0.58 22.74
C ILE A 60 5.95 -1.99 22.78
N VAL A 61 6.78 -3.05 22.75
CA VAL A 61 6.32 -4.43 22.77
C VAL A 61 5.91 -4.81 24.18
N PRO A 62 4.72 -5.43 24.38
CA PRO A 62 4.33 -5.90 25.70
C PRO A 62 5.33 -6.92 26.27
N PRO A 63 5.82 -6.76 27.52
CA PRO A 63 6.87 -7.62 28.09
C PRO A 63 6.45 -9.07 28.31
N TRP A 64 5.15 -9.35 28.34
CA TRP A 64 4.62 -10.72 28.47
C TRP A 64 4.52 -11.46 27.12
N LEU A 65 4.86 -10.79 25.99
CA LEU A 65 4.74 -11.41 24.67
C LEU A 65 5.99 -12.26 24.35
N PRO A 66 5.86 -13.62 24.34
CA PRO A 66 6.99 -14.49 24.03
C PRO A 66 7.37 -14.41 22.54
N PRO A 67 8.63 -14.61 22.13
CA PRO A 67 9.72 -15.05 23.01
C PRO A 67 10.47 -13.92 23.71
N SER A 68 10.51 -12.70 23.16
CA SER A 68 11.08 -11.49 23.76
C SER A 68 10.73 -10.24 22.93
N GLU A 69 10.79 -9.07 23.55
CA GLU A 69 10.55 -7.79 22.89
C GLU A 69 11.50 -7.59 21.70
N ARG A 70 12.80 -7.91 21.88
CA ARG A 70 13.83 -7.81 20.84
C ARG A 70 13.53 -8.67 19.62
N PHE A 71 12.95 -9.84 19.82
CA PHE A 71 12.54 -10.71 18.72
C PHE A 71 11.47 -10.04 17.86
N TRP A 72 10.45 -9.48 18.49
CA TRP A 72 9.37 -8.79 17.78
C TRP A 72 9.84 -7.52 17.09
N THR A 73 10.74 -6.77 17.72
CA THR A 73 11.40 -5.61 17.12
C THR A 73 12.10 -5.99 15.81
N TYR A 74 12.91 -7.03 15.80
CA TYR A 74 13.64 -7.44 14.59
C TYR A 74 12.74 -8.06 13.53
N ILE A 75 11.76 -8.87 13.90
CA ILE A 75 10.80 -9.46 12.95
C ILE A 75 9.97 -8.36 12.26
N SER A 76 9.52 -7.37 13.01
CA SER A 76 8.82 -6.21 12.44
C SER A 76 9.72 -5.45 11.47
N GLY A 77 10.97 -5.17 11.85
CA GLY A 77 11.93 -4.50 10.98
C GLY A 77 12.21 -5.25 9.68
N ILE A 78 12.38 -6.59 9.74
CA ILE A 78 12.53 -7.43 8.54
C ILE A 78 11.27 -7.34 7.67
N GLY A 79 10.09 -7.47 8.27
CA GLY A 79 8.82 -7.39 7.57
C GLY A 79 8.63 -6.05 6.84
N GLU A 80 8.92 -4.95 7.52
CA GLU A 80 8.84 -3.59 6.96
C GLU A 80 9.81 -3.40 5.78
N ILE A 81 11.05 -3.88 5.89
CA ILE A 81 12.02 -3.83 4.78
C ILE A 81 11.54 -4.65 3.59
N CYS A 82 11.11 -5.89 3.80
CA CYS A 82 10.61 -6.75 2.73
C CYS A 82 9.39 -6.14 2.03
N ILE A 83 8.45 -5.59 2.80
CA ILE A 83 7.25 -4.92 2.28
C ILE A 83 7.64 -3.66 1.51
N GLY A 84 8.53 -2.83 2.07
CA GLY A 84 9.04 -1.62 1.43
C GLY A 84 9.66 -1.91 0.07
N LEU A 85 10.53 -2.91 -0.03
CA LEU A 85 11.12 -3.37 -1.29
C LEU A 85 10.04 -3.88 -2.27
N GLY A 86 9.07 -4.64 -1.77
CA GLY A 86 7.96 -5.15 -2.57
C GLY A 86 7.07 -4.07 -3.16
N LEU A 87 6.91 -2.92 -2.49
CA LEU A 87 6.14 -1.78 -2.99
C LEU A 87 6.81 -1.06 -4.17
N LEU A 88 8.13 -1.12 -4.29
CA LEU A 88 8.88 -0.49 -5.37
C LEU A 88 8.67 -1.19 -6.71
N THR A 89 8.41 -2.49 -6.70
CA THR A 89 8.28 -3.32 -7.90
C THR A 89 6.81 -3.44 -8.34
N SER A 90 6.51 -3.17 -9.59
CA SER A 90 5.13 -3.22 -10.13
C SER A 90 4.47 -4.60 -9.99
N ALA A 91 5.24 -5.67 -10.17
CA ALA A 91 4.75 -7.05 -10.08
C ALA A 91 4.30 -7.46 -8.66
N THR A 92 4.92 -6.90 -7.62
CA THR A 92 4.65 -7.25 -6.21
C THR A 92 3.88 -6.18 -5.46
N ARG A 93 3.79 -4.96 -5.99
CA ARG A 93 3.23 -3.77 -5.32
C ARG A 93 1.89 -4.01 -4.65
N ARG A 94 0.94 -4.63 -5.36
CA ARG A 94 -0.40 -4.91 -4.81
C ARG A 94 -0.33 -5.85 -3.60
N ARG A 95 0.46 -6.93 -3.71
CA ARG A 95 0.63 -7.90 -2.61
C ARG A 95 1.35 -7.26 -1.43
N ALA A 96 2.39 -6.47 -1.70
CA ALA A 96 3.13 -5.72 -0.69
C ALA A 96 2.25 -4.68 0.02
N ALA A 97 1.33 -4.03 -0.67
CA ALA A 97 0.37 -3.11 -0.06
C ALA A 97 -0.62 -3.83 0.88
N PHE A 98 -1.08 -5.03 0.53
CA PHE A 98 -1.86 -5.85 1.46
C PHE A 98 -1.03 -6.34 2.65
N ALA A 99 0.24 -6.70 2.43
CA ALA A 99 1.16 -7.06 3.51
C ALA A 99 1.44 -5.86 4.44
N ALA A 100 1.56 -4.62 3.88
CA ALA A 100 1.64 -3.39 4.67
C ALA A 100 0.39 -3.19 5.54
N PHE A 101 -0.80 -3.38 4.99
CA PHE A 101 -2.03 -3.36 5.78
C PHE A 101 -1.98 -4.40 6.91
N GLY A 102 -1.56 -5.64 6.60
CA GLY A 102 -1.45 -6.72 7.58
C GLY A 102 -0.48 -6.42 8.72
N ILE A 103 0.72 -5.88 8.42
CA ILE A 103 1.70 -5.54 9.47
C ILE A 103 1.19 -4.37 10.33
N PHE A 104 0.53 -3.37 9.74
CA PHE A 104 -0.08 -2.29 10.51
C PHE A 104 -1.18 -2.79 11.46
N VAL A 105 -2.00 -3.74 11.03
CA VAL A 105 -2.99 -4.40 11.90
C VAL A 105 -2.30 -5.19 13.01
N ALA A 106 -1.24 -5.92 12.69
CA ALA A 106 -0.51 -6.76 13.65
C ALA A 106 0.19 -5.94 14.75
N VAL A 107 0.69 -4.74 14.43
CA VAL A 107 1.35 -3.87 15.43
C VAL A 107 0.36 -2.98 16.21
N TYR A 108 -0.91 -2.91 15.80
CA TYR A 108 -1.89 -2.06 16.48
C TYR A 108 -2.12 -2.43 17.95
N PRO A 109 -2.19 -3.72 18.37
CA PRO A 109 -2.24 -4.09 19.78
C PRO A 109 -1.07 -3.55 20.60
N ALA A 110 0.16 -3.54 20.07
CA ALA A 110 1.32 -2.96 20.74
C ALA A 110 1.19 -1.44 20.90
N ASN A 111 0.63 -0.74 19.90
CA ASN A 111 0.32 0.69 20.04
C ASN A 111 -0.74 0.98 21.11
N LEU A 112 -1.75 0.11 21.25
CA LEU A 112 -2.74 0.21 22.32
C LEU A 112 -2.10 -0.01 23.71
N TYR A 113 -1.22 -1.02 23.80
CA TYR A 113 -0.47 -1.29 25.02
C TYR A 113 0.43 -0.09 25.38
N MET A 114 1.19 0.45 24.44
CA MET A 114 2.01 1.64 24.64
C MET A 114 1.19 2.82 25.15
N ALA A 115 0.02 3.09 24.56
CA ALA A 115 -0.86 4.18 25.00
C ALA A 115 -1.37 3.98 26.42
N TRP A 116 -1.62 2.74 26.84
CA TRP A 116 -2.01 2.42 28.21
C TRP A 116 -0.84 2.48 29.18
N ASP A 117 0.31 1.95 28.81
CA ASP A 117 1.53 1.89 29.65
C ASP A 117 2.12 3.27 29.89
N TRP A 118 2.14 4.12 28.87
CA TRP A 118 2.73 5.47 28.92
C TRP A 118 1.75 6.56 29.42
N ARG A 119 0.58 6.20 29.92
CA ARG A 119 -0.43 7.15 30.40
C ARG A 119 0.06 8.07 31.56
N ASP A 120 1.05 7.62 32.32
CA ASP A 120 1.62 8.33 33.46
C ASP A 120 3.04 8.91 33.15
N HIS A 121 3.51 8.81 31.90
CA HIS A 121 4.78 9.37 31.45
C HIS A 121 4.67 10.88 31.19
N ALA A 122 5.78 11.50 30.77
CA ALA A 122 5.79 12.91 30.39
C ALA A 122 4.79 13.20 29.27
N LEU A 123 4.26 14.42 29.20
CA LEU A 123 3.26 14.80 28.19
C LEU A 123 3.74 14.55 26.75
N SER A 124 5.03 14.73 26.48
CA SER A 124 5.65 14.42 25.17
C SER A 124 5.43 12.96 24.77
N ASP A 125 5.64 12.04 25.71
CA ASP A 125 5.52 10.60 25.48
C ASP A 125 4.04 10.19 25.29
N GLN A 126 3.16 10.76 26.11
CA GLN A 126 1.73 10.57 25.96
C GLN A 126 1.22 11.04 24.58
N LEU A 127 1.66 12.21 24.11
CA LEU A 127 1.29 12.72 22.78
C LEU A 127 1.76 11.80 21.66
N VAL A 128 2.94 11.22 21.78
CA VAL A 128 3.43 10.21 20.83
C VAL A 128 2.56 8.95 20.88
N ALA A 129 2.30 8.42 22.08
CA ALA A 129 1.55 7.19 22.24
C ALA A 129 0.10 7.32 21.75
N TYR A 130 -0.62 8.35 22.17
CA TYR A 130 -2.01 8.58 21.77
C TYR A 130 -2.12 9.05 20.32
N GLY A 131 -1.18 9.85 19.81
CA GLY A 131 -1.15 10.31 18.42
C GLY A 131 -0.99 9.16 17.41
N ARG A 132 -0.32 8.08 17.79
CA ARG A 132 -0.17 6.88 16.96
C ARG A 132 -1.50 6.17 16.68
N LEU A 133 -2.44 6.20 17.61
CA LEU A 133 -3.71 5.47 17.45
C LEU A 133 -4.54 5.97 16.25
N PRO A 134 -4.88 7.27 16.13
CA PRO A 134 -5.60 7.75 14.94
C PRO A 134 -4.75 7.69 13.67
N LEU A 135 -3.43 7.90 13.76
CA LEU A 135 -2.53 7.80 12.63
C LEU A 135 -2.55 6.39 12.00
N GLN A 136 -2.71 5.36 12.83
CA GLN A 136 -2.78 3.97 12.38
C GLN A 136 -3.95 3.72 11.42
N PHE A 137 -5.11 4.34 11.63
CA PHE A 137 -6.25 4.23 10.70
C PHE A 137 -5.93 4.89 9.35
N GLY A 138 -5.20 6.01 9.37
CA GLY A 138 -4.67 6.63 8.14
C GLY A 138 -3.74 5.69 7.38
N MET A 139 -2.87 4.96 8.09
CA MET A 139 -1.96 3.97 7.50
C MET A 139 -2.72 2.78 6.90
N PHE A 140 -3.77 2.28 7.58
CA PHE A 140 -4.65 1.24 7.04
C PHE A 140 -5.28 1.68 5.72
N TRP A 141 -5.91 2.85 5.71
CA TRP A 141 -6.55 3.40 4.53
C TRP A 141 -5.53 3.61 3.39
N TRP A 142 -4.35 4.14 3.71
CA TRP A 142 -3.29 4.40 2.74
C TRP A 142 -2.79 3.11 2.07
N ALA A 143 -2.50 2.07 2.85
CA ALA A 143 -2.10 0.76 2.32
C ALA A 143 -3.18 0.16 1.39
N LEU A 144 -4.46 0.18 1.82
CA LEU A 144 -5.56 -0.31 1.02
C LEU A 144 -5.79 0.53 -0.25
N SER A 145 -5.57 1.84 -0.22
CA SER A 145 -5.69 2.70 -1.40
C SER A 145 -4.67 2.33 -2.47
N ILE A 146 -3.42 2.05 -2.07
CA ILE A 146 -2.37 1.56 -2.96
C ILE A 146 -2.75 0.19 -3.54
N ALA A 147 -3.22 -0.74 -2.71
CA ALA A 147 -3.62 -2.07 -3.16
C ALA A 147 -4.75 -2.04 -4.19
N ARG A 148 -5.75 -1.17 -3.98
CA ARG A 148 -6.89 -0.99 -4.91
C ARG A 148 -6.46 -0.33 -6.21
N ALA A 149 -5.63 0.70 -6.15
CA ALA A 149 -5.13 1.40 -7.34
C ALA A 149 -4.22 0.54 -8.23
N ASN A 150 -3.65 -0.54 -7.69
CA ASN A 150 -2.83 -1.53 -8.40
C ASN A 150 -3.56 -2.87 -8.59
N ALA A 151 -4.89 -2.91 -8.54
CA ALA A 151 -5.66 -4.08 -8.90
C ALA A 151 -5.44 -4.42 -10.38
N LEU A 152 -5.29 -5.72 -10.67
CA LEU A 152 -5.25 -6.18 -12.07
C LEU A 152 -6.61 -5.88 -12.73
N PRO A 153 -6.64 -5.51 -14.02
CA PRO A 153 -7.90 -5.42 -14.77
C PRO A 153 -8.67 -6.73 -14.60
N VAL A 154 -9.95 -6.63 -14.31
CA VAL A 154 -10.81 -7.82 -14.25
C VAL A 154 -10.87 -8.42 -15.66
N ALA A 155 -10.70 -9.73 -15.78
CA ALA A 155 -10.66 -10.43 -17.08
C ALA A 155 -11.89 -10.12 -17.97
N GLY A 156 -13.03 -9.75 -17.38
CA GLY A 156 -14.23 -9.31 -18.10
C GLY A 156 -14.06 -8.01 -18.88
N ASP A 157 -13.21 -7.10 -18.42
CA ASP A 157 -12.94 -5.83 -19.14
C ASP A 157 -12.11 -6.07 -20.41
N VAL A 158 -11.32 -7.16 -20.42
CA VAL A 158 -10.51 -7.55 -21.59
C VAL A 158 -11.34 -8.26 -22.63
N LEU A 159 -12.30 -9.11 -22.22
CA LEU A 159 -13.15 -9.87 -23.12
C LEU A 159 -14.23 -9.01 -23.79
N GLY A 160 -14.76 -7.99 -23.10
CA GLY A 160 -15.73 -7.06 -23.67
C GLY A 160 -15.16 -6.17 -24.78
N PHE A 161 -13.85 -6.16 -24.96
CA PHE A 161 -13.18 -5.42 -26.05
C PHE A 161 -13.04 -6.28 -27.32
N GLN A 162 -13.03 -7.62 -27.21
CA GLN A 162 -12.93 -8.54 -28.34
C GLN A 162 -14.27 -8.81 -29.06
N GLU A 163 -15.41 -8.63 -28.38
CA GLU A 163 -16.72 -8.84 -28.98
C GLU A 163 -17.24 -7.66 -29.81
N ARG A 164 -16.47 -6.59 -29.97
CA ARG A 164 -16.85 -5.39 -30.74
C ARG A 164 -16.00 -5.16 -32.00
N GLU A 165 -15.22 -6.13 -32.44
CA GLU A 165 -14.53 -6.15 -33.72
C GLU A 165 -15.26 -7.06 -34.71
#